data_ea954e6e71216ae05e16f96f8d11eb59
#
_entry.id   ea954e6e71216ae05e16f96f8d11eb59
#
_cell.length_a   1.000
_cell.length_b   1.000
_cell.length_c   1.000
_cell.angle_alpha   90.00
_cell.angle_beta   90.00
_cell.angle_gamma   90.00
#
_symmetry.space_group_name_H-M   'P 1'
#
loop_
_entity.id
_entity.type
_entity.pdbx_description
1 polymer ?
#
loop_
_entity_poly.entity_id
_entity_poly.type
_entity_poly.pdbx_seq_one_letter_code
_entity_poly.pdbx_strand_id
1 'polypeptide(L)' 'MKLEIITPEKALFKGEVESLSVPGSKGRFMILHNHAPIISMLDKGLITYSPGGYEKKSIQIEGGVVEVKKNKIIILADLE' A
#
# COMPACT_ATOMS: atom_id res chain seq x y z
N MET A 1 11.43 0.08 3.44
CA MET A 1 10.90 -0.13 2.07
C MET A 1 10.27 1.15 1.56
N LYS A 2 10.38 1.35 0.26
CA LYS A 2 9.80 2.53 -0.40
C LYS A 2 8.36 2.24 -0.77
N LEU A 3 7.48 3.20 -0.48
CA LEU A 3 6.06 3.11 -0.82
C LEU A 3 5.66 4.30 -1.66
N GLU A 4 4.96 4.03 -2.77
CA GLU A 4 4.25 5.04 -3.54
C GLU A 4 2.79 4.65 -3.62
N ILE A 5 1.90 5.58 -3.30
CA ILE A 5 0.46 5.42 -3.48
C ILE A 5 0.02 6.46 -4.49
N ILE A 6 -0.47 5.99 -5.64
CA ILE A 6 -0.75 6.83 -6.80
C ILE A 6 -2.19 6.65 -7.23
N THR A 7 -2.83 7.75 -7.61
CA THR A 7 -4.12 7.73 -8.32
C THR A 7 -3.89 8.27 -9.73
N PRO A 8 -4.88 8.15 -10.63
CA PRO A 8 -4.73 8.73 -11.97
C PRO A 8 -4.44 10.23 -11.97
N GLU A 9 -4.90 10.95 -10.95
CA GLU A 9 -4.74 12.41 -10.88
C GLU A 9 -3.48 12.84 -10.18
N LYS A 10 -3.00 12.08 -9.19
CA LYS A 10 -1.88 12.55 -8.36
C LYS A 10 -1.27 11.43 -7.51
N ALA A 11 -0.08 11.70 -6.99
CA ALA A 11 0.52 10.87 -5.95
C ALA A 11 -0.06 11.29 -4.60
N LEU A 12 -0.51 10.31 -3.81
CA LEU A 12 -1.04 10.55 -2.47
C LEU A 12 0.04 10.43 -1.41
N PHE A 13 1.02 9.57 -1.64
CA PHE A 13 2.13 9.37 -0.73
C PHE A 13 3.33 8.84 -1.50
N LYS A 14 4.52 9.27 -1.08
CA LYS A 14 5.79 8.73 -1.56
C LYS A 14 6.81 8.87 -0.44
N GLY A 15 7.39 7.77 0.00
CA GLY A 15 8.37 7.81 1.07
C GLY A 15 8.72 6.44 1.61
N GLU A 16 9.54 6.43 2.64
CA GLU A 16 9.93 5.20 3.33
C GLU A 16 8.89 4.81 4.37
N VAL A 17 8.61 3.52 4.47
CA VAL A 17 7.72 2.98 5.50
C VAL A 17 8.32 1.71 6.09
N GLU A 18 7.94 1.41 7.32
CA GLU A 18 8.36 0.18 8.01
C GLU A 18 7.37 -0.94 7.79
N SER A 19 6.09 -0.61 7.62
CA SER A 19 5.05 -1.62 7.44
C SER A 19 3.92 -1.05 6.61
N LEU A 20 3.17 -1.96 5.99
CA LEU A 20 2.02 -1.62 5.17
C LEU A 20 0.98 -2.73 5.32
N SER A 21 -0.28 -2.36 5.49
CA SER A 21 -1.40 -3.28 5.52
C SER A 21 -2.40 -2.87 4.46
N VAL A 22 -2.86 -3.82 3.65
CA VAL A 22 -3.71 -3.54 2.49
C VAL A 22 -4.93 -4.46 2.45
N PRO A 23 -6.06 -3.98 1.89
CA PRO A 23 -7.27 -4.80 1.75
C PRO A 23 -7.20 -5.65 0.48
N GLY A 24 -6.40 -6.72 0.50
CA GLY A 24 -6.32 -7.63 -0.62
C GLY A 24 -7.67 -8.26 -0.95
N SER A 25 -7.92 -8.55 -2.23
CA SER A 25 -9.20 -9.12 -2.67
C SER A 25 -9.46 -10.51 -2.09
N LYS A 26 -8.42 -11.19 -1.62
CA LYS A 26 -8.53 -12.49 -0.96
C LYS A 26 -8.35 -12.41 0.55
N GLY A 27 -8.41 -11.20 1.10
CA GLY A 27 -8.23 -10.96 2.51
C GLY A 27 -7.15 -9.93 2.76
N ARG A 28 -7.27 -9.25 3.90
CA ARG A 28 -6.29 -8.24 4.30
C ARG A 28 -4.95 -8.91 4.59
N PHE A 29 -3.86 -8.28 4.14
CA PHE A 29 -2.53 -8.80 4.44
C PHE A 29 -1.54 -7.66 4.70
N MET A 30 -0.42 -8.04 5.32
CA MET A 30 0.60 -7.10 5.74
C MET A 30 1.87 -7.31 4.92
N ILE A 31 2.52 -6.21 4.55
CA ILE A 31 3.77 -6.23 3.82
C ILE A 31 4.84 -5.63 4.72
N LEU A 32 5.86 -6.42 5.02
CA LEU A 32 6.99 -6.02 5.85
C LEU A 32 8.26 -5.99 5.02
N HIS A 33 9.34 -5.51 5.63
CA HIS A 33 10.64 -5.40 4.98
C HIS A 33 11.04 -6.72 4.29
N ASN A 34 11.54 -6.62 3.06
CA ASN A 34 11.98 -7.75 2.24
C ASN A 34 10.89 -8.77 1.91
N HIS A 35 9.62 -8.33 1.87
CA HIS A 35 8.54 -9.20 1.42
C HIS A 35 8.82 -9.72 0.01
N ALA A 36 8.46 -10.98 -0.23
CA ALA A 36 8.60 -11.60 -1.56
C ALA A 36 7.80 -10.80 -2.60
N PRO A 37 8.26 -10.79 -3.87
CA PRO A 37 7.52 -10.11 -4.94
C PRO A 37 6.08 -10.62 -5.05
N ILE A 38 5.15 -9.68 -5.22
CA ILE A 38 3.74 -10.00 -5.35
C ILE A 38 3.03 -8.90 -6.14
N ILE A 39 2.00 -9.31 -6.90
CA ILE A 39 1.02 -8.40 -7.48
C ILE A 39 -0.33 -8.88 -6.99
N SER A 40 -1.12 -7.99 -6.40
CA SER A 40 -2.42 -8.35 -5.85
C SER A 40 -3.44 -7.26 -6.12
N MET A 41 -4.67 -7.70 -6.42
CA MET A 41 -5.81 -6.79 -6.50
C MET A 41 -6.22 -6.39 -5.09
N LEU A 42 -6.69 -5.17 -4.96
CA LEU A 42 -7.18 -4.62 -3.69
C LEU A 42 -8.66 -4.32 -3.79
N ASP A 43 -9.38 -4.63 -2.72
CA ASP A 43 -10.77 -4.28 -2.58
C ASP A 43 -10.91 -2.90 -1.92
N LYS A 44 -12.15 -2.44 -1.79
CA LYS A 44 -12.48 -1.27 -0.99
C LYS A 44 -12.04 -1.48 0.45
N GLY A 45 -11.40 -0.49 1.03
CA GLY A 45 -10.95 -0.56 2.41
C GLY A 45 -9.83 0.43 2.70
N LEU A 46 -9.23 0.27 3.87
CA LEU A 46 -8.15 1.14 4.31
C LEU A 46 -6.78 0.55 3.98
N ILE A 47 -5.94 1.37 3.37
CA ILE A 47 -4.51 1.14 3.35
C ILE A 47 -3.97 1.77 4.62
N THR A 48 -3.21 1.03 5.42
CA THR A 48 -2.59 1.55 6.63
C THR A 48 -1.09 1.35 6.53
N TYR A 49 -0.33 2.43 6.71
CA TYR A 49 1.12 2.37 6.62
C TYR A 49 1.77 3.11 7.77
N SER A 50 2.97 2.67 8.14
CA SER A 50 3.74 3.27 9.22
C SER A 50 5.05 3.82 8.68
N PRO A 51 5.24 5.15 8.71
CA PRO A 51 6.53 5.74 8.34
C PRO A 51 7.65 5.39 9.32
N GLY A 52 7.29 5.10 10.57
CA GLY A 52 8.26 4.71 11.59
C GLY A 52 7.70 4.88 12.99
N GLY A 53 8.30 4.15 13.94
CA GLY A 53 7.91 4.19 15.34
C GLY A 53 6.45 3.78 15.54
N TYR A 54 5.71 4.60 16.29
CA TYR A 54 4.29 4.34 16.55
C TYR A 54 3.36 5.10 15.61
N GLU A 55 3.92 5.87 14.67
CA GLU A 55 3.09 6.63 13.74
C GLU A 55 2.42 5.70 12.75
N LYS A 56 1.12 5.88 12.54
CA LYS A 56 0.34 5.16 11.54
C LYS A 56 -0.54 6.13 10.78
N LYS A 57 -0.62 5.93 9.47
CA LYS A 57 -1.47 6.72 8.59
C LYS A 57 -2.36 5.78 7.80
N SER A 58 -3.54 6.25 7.44
CA SER A 58 -4.49 5.45 6.69
C SER A 58 -5.09 6.24 5.55
N ILE A 59 -5.37 5.54 4.44
CA ILE A 59 -6.03 6.11 3.27
C ILE A 59 -7.15 5.16 2.89
N GLN A 60 -8.38 5.68 2.76
CA GLN A 60 -9.52 4.91 2.27
C GLN A 60 -9.45 4.84 0.75
N ILE A 61 -9.56 3.63 0.20
CA ILE A 61 -9.62 3.41 -1.24
C ILE A 61 -10.88 2.64 -1.62
N GLU A 62 -11.28 2.76 -2.89
CA GLU A 62 -12.40 2.00 -3.44
C GLU A 62 -11.95 0.72 -4.13
N GLY A 63 -10.66 0.60 -4.42
CA GLY A 63 -10.05 -0.56 -5.04
C GLY A 63 -8.67 -0.21 -5.54
N GLY A 64 -7.99 -1.14 -6.15
CA GLY A 64 -6.68 -0.86 -6.71
C GLY A 64 -5.85 -2.11 -6.95
N VAL A 65 -4.56 -1.88 -7.11
CA VAL A 65 -3.56 -2.93 -7.31
C VAL A 65 -2.32 -2.58 -6.51
N VAL A 66 -1.71 -3.57 -5.87
CA VAL A 66 -0.42 -3.40 -5.20
C VAL A 66 0.61 -4.27 -5.90
N GLU A 67 1.78 -3.70 -6.15
CA GLU A 67 2.94 -4.43 -6.64
C GLU A 67 4.08 -4.28 -5.63
N VAL A 68 4.68 -5.39 -5.25
CA VAL A 68 5.85 -5.43 -4.35
C VAL A 68 7.00 -6.08 -5.11
N LYS A 69 8.14 -5.40 -5.17
CA LYS A 69 9.32 -5.91 -5.84
C LYS A 69 10.58 -5.23 -5.30
N LYS A 70 11.58 -6.02 -4.89
CA LYS A 70 12.86 -5.51 -4.43
C LYS A 70 12.72 -4.42 -3.36
N ASN A 71 11.91 -4.70 -2.34
CA ASN A 71 11.69 -3.78 -1.23
C ASN A 71 11.08 -2.44 -1.64
N LYS A 72 10.39 -2.42 -2.79
CA LYS A 72 9.67 -1.26 -3.30
C LYS A 72 8.21 -1.65 -3.53
N ILE A 73 7.30 -0.79 -3.10
CA ILE A 73 5.86 -1.04 -3.19
C ILE A 73 5.22 0.10 -3.95
N ILE A 74 4.41 -0.26 -4.95
CA ILE A 74 3.61 0.71 -5.69
C ILE A 74 2.16 0.29 -5.56
N ILE A 75 1.32 1.22 -5.12
CA ILE A 75 -0.13 1.03 -5.07
C ILE A 75 -0.75 1.99 -6.06
N LEU A 76 -1.50 1.42 -7.01
CA LEU A 76 -2.37 2.19 -7.90
C LEU A 76 -3.75 2.11 -7.29
N ALA A 77 -4.26 3.24 -6.82
CA ALA A 77 -5.50 3.28 -6.04
C ALA A 77 -6.60 4.01 -6.79
N ASP A 78 -7.81 3.50 -6.64
CA ASP A 78 -9.02 4.19 -7.08
C ASP A 78 -9.65 4.85 -5.87
N LEU A 79 -9.93 6.14 -5.99
CA LEU A 79 -10.66 6.91 -4.99
C LEU A 79 -12.04 7.24 -5.53
N GLU A 80 -12.96 7.45 -4.63
CA GLU A 80 -14.30 7.85 -4.98
C GLU A 80 -14.35 9.24 -5.58
#